data_d32ad1449bc262a5c1b83d9cee95d81d
#
_entry.id   d32ad1449bc262a5c1b83d9cee95d81d
#
_cell.length_a   1.000
_cell.length_b   1.000
_cell.length_c   1.000
_cell.angle_alpha   90.00
_cell.angle_beta   90.00
_cell.angle_gamma   90.00
#
_symmetry.space_group_name_H-M   'P 1'
#
loop_
_entity.id
_entity.type
_entity.pdbx_description
1 polymer ?
#
loop_
_entity_poly.entity_id
_entity_poly.type
_entity_poly.pdbx_seq_one_letter_code
_entity_poly.pdbx_strand_id
1 'polypeptide(L)'
;IIMNESKFLKKRHNNEDSNKRFKKYLLSFFSKILISAIIFLVVLIVTKRDDSLKSKINEKVFKTNFSFATVNKWYKDTFGEILPFDNLVSEKDVSVFNEKITYKADSLYKDGVKLTVTDKYLVPILQSGIVVFMGEKENYGQTIIIQQVDGIDVWYSNIDASNIDLYDYVEKGTLLGEAKGDYIYLVFQKDGKFLDYKEYI
;
A
#
# COMPACT_ATOMS: atom_id res chain seq x y z
N ILE A 1 34.57 3.88 -53.71
CA ILE A 1 33.12 4.10 -53.93
C ILE A 1 32.31 2.88 -53.44
N ILE A 2 32.76 1.64 -53.72
CA ILE A 2 32.03 0.40 -53.40
C ILE A 2 31.85 0.14 -51.89
N MET A 3 32.75 0.63 -51.03
CA MET A 3 32.71 0.41 -49.57
C MET A 3 31.66 1.24 -48.83
N ASN A 4 31.10 2.27 -49.44
CA ASN A 4 30.09 3.13 -48.85
C ASN A 4 28.65 2.60 -49.07
N GLU A 5 28.37 1.95 -50.19
CA GLU A 5 27.08 1.36 -50.50
C GLU A 5 26.73 0.18 -49.59
N SER A 6 27.70 -0.68 -49.28
CA SER A 6 27.46 -1.83 -48.37
C SER A 6 27.09 -1.41 -46.94
N LYS A 7 27.63 -0.29 -46.46
CA LYS A 7 27.27 0.29 -45.14
C LYS A 7 25.86 0.87 -45.14
N PHE A 8 25.44 1.50 -46.24
CA PHE A 8 24.07 2.05 -46.38
C PHE A 8 23.02 0.94 -46.46
N LEU A 9 23.29 -0.13 -47.21
CA LEU A 9 22.39 -1.28 -47.31
C LEU A 9 22.25 -2.01 -45.97
N LYS A 10 23.34 -2.19 -45.23
CA LYS A 10 23.34 -2.82 -43.92
C LYS A 10 22.57 -1.97 -42.85
N LYS A 11 22.66 -0.65 -42.93
CA LYS A 11 21.94 0.28 -42.05
C LYS A 11 20.43 0.30 -42.34
N ARG A 12 20.05 0.14 -43.64
CA ARG A 12 18.64 0.07 -44.10
C ARG A 12 18.00 -1.24 -43.64
N HIS A 13 18.71 -2.35 -43.79
CA HIS A 13 18.25 -3.67 -43.33
C HIS A 13 18.06 -3.77 -41.81
N ASN A 14 18.98 -3.21 -41.03
CA ASN A 14 18.86 -3.12 -39.57
C ASN A 14 17.68 -2.26 -39.11
N ASN A 15 17.34 -1.20 -39.84
CA ASN A 15 16.16 -0.36 -39.51
C ASN A 15 14.85 -1.06 -39.87
N GLU A 16 14.79 -1.83 -40.93
CA GLU A 16 13.59 -2.60 -41.27
C GLU A 16 13.30 -3.73 -40.30
N ASP A 17 14.34 -4.40 -39.81
CA ASP A 17 14.20 -5.47 -38.84
C ASP A 17 13.82 -4.93 -37.44
N SER A 18 14.35 -3.77 -37.04
CA SER A 18 13.95 -3.10 -35.77
C SER A 18 12.49 -2.65 -35.83
N ASN A 19 12.04 -2.09 -36.96
CA ASN A 19 10.64 -1.69 -37.15
C ASN A 19 9.67 -2.89 -37.17
N LYS A 20 10.07 -4.03 -37.73
CA LYS A 20 9.27 -5.26 -37.71
C LYS A 20 9.14 -5.82 -36.29
N ARG A 21 10.23 -5.83 -35.53
CA ARG A 21 10.21 -6.25 -34.11
C ARG A 21 9.35 -5.32 -33.30
N PHE A 22 9.49 -4.03 -33.43
CA PHE A 22 8.68 -3.03 -32.72
C PHE A 22 7.18 -3.18 -33.04
N LYS A 23 6.80 -3.34 -34.31
CA LYS A 23 5.42 -3.63 -34.73
C LYS A 23 4.89 -4.92 -34.10
N LYS A 24 5.68 -5.97 -34.03
CA LYS A 24 5.29 -7.24 -33.38
C LYS A 24 5.06 -7.07 -31.87
N TYR A 25 5.91 -6.32 -31.18
CA TYR A 25 5.71 -6.00 -29.77
C TYR A 25 4.44 -5.15 -29.55
N LEU A 26 4.23 -4.13 -30.37
CA LEU A 26 3.03 -3.28 -30.28
C LEU A 26 1.75 -4.10 -30.51
N LEU A 27 1.70 -4.94 -31.52
CA LEU A 27 0.55 -5.81 -31.78
C LEU A 27 0.29 -6.79 -30.64
N SER A 28 1.35 -7.38 -30.06
CA SER A 28 1.23 -8.25 -28.89
C SER A 28 0.73 -7.50 -27.67
N PHE A 29 1.17 -6.28 -27.46
CA PHE A 29 0.71 -5.43 -26.36
C PHE A 29 -0.77 -5.06 -26.52
N PHE A 30 -1.17 -4.59 -27.69
CA PHE A 30 -2.57 -4.26 -27.97
C PHE A 30 -3.49 -5.48 -27.89
N SER A 31 -3.03 -6.66 -28.34
CA SER A 31 -3.83 -7.88 -28.22
C SER A 31 -4.07 -8.26 -26.74
N LYS A 32 -3.08 -8.08 -25.86
CA LYS A 32 -3.23 -8.33 -24.43
C LYS A 32 -4.21 -7.36 -23.77
N ILE A 33 -4.15 -6.07 -24.13
CA ILE A 33 -5.11 -5.06 -23.68
C ILE A 33 -6.53 -5.42 -24.13
N LEU A 34 -6.68 -5.82 -25.41
CA LEU A 34 -7.98 -6.19 -25.94
C LEU A 34 -8.57 -7.41 -25.23
N ILE A 35 -7.75 -8.44 -24.99
CA ILE A 35 -8.19 -9.64 -24.24
C ILE A 35 -8.59 -9.26 -22.82
N SER A 36 -7.81 -8.42 -22.14
CA SER A 36 -8.15 -7.92 -20.79
C SER A 36 -9.47 -7.15 -20.78
N ALA A 37 -9.70 -6.29 -21.75
CA ALA A 37 -10.96 -5.55 -21.90
C ALA A 37 -12.16 -6.49 -22.16
N ILE A 38 -11.98 -7.53 -22.98
CA ILE A 38 -13.03 -8.53 -23.22
C ILE A 38 -13.35 -9.29 -21.94
N ILE A 39 -12.34 -9.75 -21.18
CA ILE A 39 -12.55 -10.44 -19.91
C ILE A 39 -13.30 -9.53 -18.93
N PHE A 40 -12.91 -8.27 -18.84
CA PHE A 40 -13.58 -7.29 -17.99
C PHE A 40 -15.05 -7.10 -18.36
N LEU A 41 -15.35 -6.96 -19.65
CA LEU A 41 -16.74 -6.86 -20.14
C LEU A 41 -17.55 -8.13 -19.86
N VAL A 42 -16.97 -9.31 -20.02
CA VAL A 42 -17.63 -10.58 -19.68
C VAL A 42 -17.97 -10.62 -18.18
N VAL A 43 -17.04 -10.23 -17.30
CA VAL A 43 -17.29 -10.14 -15.86
C VAL A 43 -18.41 -9.16 -15.56
N LEU A 44 -18.42 -7.97 -16.18
CA LEU A 44 -19.49 -7.00 -15.99
C LEU A 44 -20.87 -7.53 -16.45
N ILE A 45 -20.94 -8.23 -17.58
CA ILE A 45 -22.19 -8.81 -18.09
C ILE A 45 -22.70 -9.90 -17.14
N VAL A 46 -21.83 -10.77 -16.69
CA VAL A 46 -22.16 -11.87 -15.77
C VAL A 46 -22.62 -11.32 -14.41
N THR A 47 -21.91 -10.34 -13.85
CA THR A 47 -22.28 -9.70 -12.56
C THR A 47 -23.58 -8.90 -12.65
N LYS A 48 -23.94 -8.38 -13.83
CA LYS A 48 -25.20 -7.67 -14.03
C LYS A 48 -26.41 -8.62 -14.14
N ARG A 49 -26.16 -9.88 -14.53
CA ARG A 49 -27.22 -10.90 -14.72
C ARG A 49 -27.50 -11.74 -13.48
N ASP A 50 -26.53 -11.88 -12.57
CA ASP A 50 -26.62 -12.79 -11.43
C ASP A 50 -26.27 -12.06 -10.14
N ASP A 51 -27.31 -11.75 -9.34
CA ASP A 51 -27.17 -11.07 -8.04
C ASP A 51 -26.39 -11.92 -7.02
N SER A 52 -26.38 -13.24 -7.14
CA SER A 52 -25.59 -14.14 -6.31
C SER A 52 -24.08 -14.00 -6.56
N LEU A 53 -23.69 -13.89 -7.84
CA LEU A 53 -22.29 -13.62 -8.21
C LEU A 53 -21.86 -12.20 -7.83
N LYS A 54 -22.75 -11.22 -7.97
CA LYS A 54 -22.49 -9.86 -7.51
C LYS A 54 -22.22 -9.79 -6.01
N SER A 55 -23.02 -10.51 -5.21
CA SER A 55 -22.85 -10.61 -3.76
C SER A 55 -21.51 -11.27 -3.41
N LYS A 56 -21.14 -12.38 -4.05
CA LYS A 56 -19.86 -13.08 -3.82
C LYS A 56 -18.65 -12.27 -4.24
N ILE A 57 -18.73 -11.52 -5.35
CA ILE A 57 -17.65 -10.63 -5.80
C ILE A 57 -17.53 -9.45 -4.83
N ASN A 58 -18.66 -8.85 -4.44
CA ASN A 58 -18.67 -7.75 -3.48
C ASN A 58 -18.10 -8.20 -2.13
N GLU A 59 -18.42 -9.39 -1.67
CA GLU A 59 -17.90 -9.95 -0.43
C GLU A 59 -16.39 -10.27 -0.52
N LYS A 60 -15.93 -10.89 -1.60
CA LYS A 60 -14.51 -11.26 -1.75
C LYS A 60 -13.60 -10.13 -2.20
N VAL A 61 -14.07 -9.17 -2.98
CA VAL A 61 -13.24 -8.11 -3.54
C VAL A 61 -13.29 -6.84 -2.69
N PHE A 62 -14.48 -6.47 -2.17
CA PHE A 62 -14.65 -5.21 -1.45
C PHE A 62 -14.71 -5.36 0.07
N LYS A 63 -15.08 -6.55 0.59
CA LYS A 63 -15.06 -6.82 2.04
C LYS A 63 -13.77 -7.50 2.49
N THR A 64 -13.02 -8.15 1.59
CA THR A 64 -11.69 -8.65 1.92
C THR A 64 -10.73 -7.47 1.81
N ASN A 65 -10.11 -7.08 2.89
CA ASN A 65 -9.10 -6.03 2.89
C ASN A 65 -8.01 -6.42 1.90
N PHE A 66 -7.91 -5.65 0.81
CA PHE A 66 -6.85 -5.84 -0.15
C PHE A 66 -5.54 -5.39 0.48
N SER A 67 -4.69 -6.35 0.85
CA SER A 67 -3.42 -6.04 1.48
C SER A 67 -2.41 -5.49 0.46
N PHE A 68 -2.35 -4.18 0.33
CA PHE A 68 -1.35 -3.48 -0.48
C PHE A 68 0.08 -3.85 -0.07
N ALA A 69 0.31 -4.02 1.23
CA ALA A 69 1.61 -4.42 1.75
C ALA A 69 2.03 -5.81 1.27
N THR A 70 1.09 -6.77 1.21
CA THR A 70 1.36 -8.12 0.67
C THR A 70 1.68 -8.07 -0.82
N VAL A 71 0.96 -7.25 -1.60
CA VAL A 71 1.22 -7.08 -3.05
C VAL A 71 2.58 -6.41 -3.27
N ASN A 72 2.91 -5.39 -2.51
CA ASN A 72 4.20 -4.72 -2.60
C ASN A 72 5.35 -5.67 -2.25
N LYS A 73 5.20 -6.48 -1.19
CA LYS A 73 6.17 -7.51 -0.84
C LYS A 73 6.32 -8.55 -1.97
N TRP A 74 5.21 -9.10 -2.47
CA TRP A 74 5.24 -10.03 -3.60
C TRP A 74 5.90 -9.44 -4.84
N TYR A 75 5.63 -8.17 -5.14
CA TYR A 75 6.24 -7.47 -6.25
C TYR A 75 7.76 -7.32 -6.06
N LYS A 76 8.22 -6.88 -4.88
CA LYS A 76 9.65 -6.78 -4.55
C LYS A 76 10.34 -8.15 -4.62
N ASP A 77 9.71 -9.20 -4.10
CA ASP A 77 10.25 -10.57 -4.12
C ASP A 77 10.33 -11.16 -5.54
N THR A 78 9.42 -10.74 -6.45
CA THR A 78 9.32 -11.30 -7.80
C THR A 78 10.12 -10.51 -8.85
N PHE A 79 10.11 -9.19 -8.76
CA PHE A 79 10.65 -8.28 -9.77
C PHE A 79 11.86 -7.46 -9.27
N GLY A 80 12.22 -7.58 -7.98
CA GLY A 80 13.25 -6.78 -7.36
C GLY A 80 12.85 -5.31 -7.20
N GLU A 81 13.81 -4.46 -6.89
CA GLU A 81 13.62 -3.01 -6.64
C GLU A 81 13.52 -2.18 -7.95
N ILE A 82 12.75 -2.64 -8.93
CA ILE A 82 12.68 -2.00 -10.27
C ILE A 82 11.74 -0.79 -10.28
N LEU A 83 10.88 -0.64 -9.29
CA LEU A 83 10.00 0.53 -9.23
C LEU A 83 10.75 1.73 -8.65
N PRO A 84 10.68 2.91 -9.32
CA PRO A 84 11.35 4.13 -8.86
C PRO A 84 10.74 4.73 -7.58
N PHE A 85 9.94 3.97 -6.84
CA PHE A 85 9.35 4.42 -5.58
C PHE A 85 10.39 4.55 -4.46
N ASP A 86 11.51 3.82 -4.51
CA ASP A 86 12.59 3.97 -3.52
C ASP A 86 13.30 5.34 -3.64
N ASN A 87 13.22 6.02 -4.79
CA ASN A 87 13.72 7.38 -4.98
C ASN A 87 12.71 8.47 -4.57
N LEU A 88 11.47 8.10 -4.28
CA LEU A 88 10.46 9.01 -3.70
C LEU A 88 10.48 8.99 -2.17
N VAL A 89 11.10 7.98 -1.58
CA VAL A 89 11.50 8.03 -0.18
C VAL A 89 12.73 8.94 -0.13
N SER A 90 12.49 10.24 -0.11
CA SER A 90 13.51 11.23 0.27
C SER A 90 14.19 10.67 1.52
N GLU A 91 15.53 10.65 1.53
CA GLU A 91 16.34 10.52 2.74
C GLU A 91 16.01 11.71 3.67
N LYS A 92 14.80 11.73 4.20
CA LYS A 92 14.54 12.47 5.42
C LYS A 92 15.17 11.62 6.52
N ASP A 93 16.06 12.21 7.30
CA ASP A 93 16.59 11.64 8.53
C ASP A 93 15.42 11.18 9.39
N VAL A 94 14.97 9.95 9.17
CA VAL A 94 13.88 9.36 9.95
C VAL A 94 14.52 8.83 11.20
N SER A 95 14.30 9.51 12.31
CA SER A 95 14.67 9.01 13.63
C SER A 95 14.00 7.66 13.85
N VAL A 96 14.75 6.59 13.75
CA VAL A 96 14.26 5.23 14.03
C VAL A 96 14.26 5.04 15.54
N PHE A 97 13.08 5.14 16.16
CA PHE A 97 12.89 4.79 17.55
C PHE A 97 12.73 3.28 17.66
N ASN A 98 13.69 2.63 18.28
CA ASN A 98 13.66 1.17 18.48
C ASN A 98 12.80 0.77 19.71
N GLU A 99 11.97 1.67 20.18
CA GLU A 99 11.21 1.51 21.42
C GLU A 99 9.77 1.08 21.19
N LYS A 100 9.29 0.22 22.08
CA LYS A 100 7.86 -0.06 22.20
C LYS A 100 7.13 1.20 22.65
N ILE A 101 5.84 1.30 22.34
CA ILE A 101 5.02 2.40 22.86
C ILE A 101 5.09 2.40 24.40
N THR A 102 5.52 3.52 24.97
CA THR A 102 5.59 3.71 26.41
C THR A 102 4.34 4.43 26.88
N TYR A 103 3.60 3.81 27.77
CA TYR A 103 2.37 4.36 28.34
C TYR A 103 2.32 4.23 29.87
N LYS A 104 1.56 5.09 30.50
CA LYS A 104 1.39 5.12 31.96
C LYS A 104 0.25 4.21 32.43
N ALA A 105 -0.81 4.13 31.64
CA ALA A 105 -2.00 3.33 31.92
C ALA A 105 -2.70 2.98 30.60
N ASP A 106 -3.41 1.87 30.58
CA ASP A 106 -4.26 1.44 29.48
C ASP A 106 -5.70 1.22 29.99
N SER A 107 -6.65 1.45 29.10
CA SER A 107 -8.06 1.16 29.36
C SER A 107 -8.74 0.77 28.05
N LEU A 108 -9.62 -0.20 28.11
CA LEU A 108 -10.43 -0.58 26.94
C LEU A 108 -11.26 0.61 26.46
N TYR A 109 -11.27 0.84 25.18
CA TYR A 109 -12.08 1.86 24.56
C TYR A 109 -12.66 1.33 23.25
N LYS A 110 -13.99 1.12 23.22
CA LYS A 110 -14.70 0.56 22.07
C LYS A 110 -14.02 -0.69 21.50
N ASP A 111 -13.54 -0.61 20.28
CA ASP A 111 -12.94 -1.72 19.54
C ASP A 111 -11.42 -1.84 19.76
N GLY A 112 -10.86 -1.06 20.66
CA GLY A 112 -9.42 -0.99 20.91
C GLY A 112 -9.06 -0.57 22.32
N VAL A 113 -7.95 0.14 22.44
CA VAL A 113 -7.39 0.59 23.71
C VAL A 113 -7.11 2.09 23.68
N LYS A 114 -7.36 2.75 24.81
CA LYS A 114 -6.88 4.09 25.14
C LYS A 114 -5.62 3.95 25.97
N LEU A 115 -4.51 4.47 25.49
CA LEU A 115 -3.23 4.53 26.20
C LEU A 115 -3.01 5.93 26.74
N THR A 116 -2.79 6.06 28.04
CA THR A 116 -2.37 7.31 28.65
C THR A 116 -0.87 7.45 28.50
N VAL A 117 -0.44 8.51 27.84
CA VAL A 117 0.97 8.79 27.52
C VAL A 117 1.42 10.10 28.19
N THR A 118 2.61 10.56 27.93
CA THR A 118 3.06 11.91 28.27
C THR A 118 2.45 12.91 27.28
N ASP A 119 2.28 14.15 27.70
CA ASP A 119 1.88 15.22 26.79
C ASP A 119 2.86 15.33 25.61
N LYS A 120 2.34 15.47 24.39
CA LYS A 120 3.11 15.49 23.16
C LYS A 120 4.00 14.26 22.95
N TYR A 121 3.54 13.10 23.39
CA TYR A 121 4.26 11.85 23.21
C TYR A 121 4.53 11.58 21.72
N LEU A 122 5.78 11.28 21.40
CA LEU A 122 6.19 10.91 20.04
C LEU A 122 5.79 9.45 19.77
N VAL A 123 4.86 9.25 18.86
CA VAL A 123 4.26 7.94 18.60
C VAL A 123 5.05 7.21 17.54
N PRO A 124 5.73 6.10 17.87
CA PRO A 124 6.43 5.28 16.89
C PRO A 124 5.48 4.33 16.17
N ILE A 125 5.83 3.96 14.95
CA ILE A 125 5.16 2.93 14.17
C ILE A 125 5.53 1.54 14.73
N LEU A 126 4.54 0.75 15.12
CA LEU A 126 4.74 -0.56 15.75
C LEU A 126 5.31 -1.60 14.80
N GLN A 127 4.86 -1.61 13.55
CA GLN A 127 5.31 -2.53 12.49
C GLN A 127 5.26 -1.83 11.13
N SER A 128 6.19 -2.20 10.25
CA SER A 128 6.24 -1.66 8.89
C SER A 128 4.98 -1.97 8.11
N GLY A 129 4.55 -1.02 7.28
CA GLY A 129 3.32 -1.15 6.49
C GLY A 129 3.11 0.00 5.53
N ILE A 130 1.90 0.10 5.00
CA ILE A 130 1.48 1.17 4.11
C ILE A 130 0.36 1.96 4.77
N VAL A 131 0.42 3.28 4.66
CA VAL A 131 -0.64 4.18 5.12
C VAL A 131 -1.84 4.04 4.19
N VAL A 132 -2.93 3.46 4.69
CA VAL A 132 -4.15 3.20 3.89
C VAL A 132 -5.29 4.16 4.19
N PHE A 133 -5.17 4.94 5.27
CA PHE A 133 -6.16 5.96 5.63
C PHE A 133 -5.51 7.08 6.44
N MET A 134 -5.91 8.31 6.16
CA MET A 134 -5.62 9.49 6.97
C MET A 134 -6.86 10.38 7.01
N GLY A 135 -7.38 10.65 8.19
CA GLY A 135 -8.59 11.46 8.31
C GLY A 135 -9.26 11.35 9.68
N GLU A 136 -10.42 11.96 9.81
CA GLU A 136 -11.19 11.93 11.03
C GLU A 136 -12.08 10.68 11.08
N LYS A 137 -12.04 9.94 12.19
CA LYS A 137 -12.95 8.83 12.48
C LYS A 137 -13.83 9.16 13.67
N GLU A 138 -15.10 8.81 13.52
CA GLU A 138 -16.09 8.99 14.58
C GLU A 138 -15.62 8.33 15.89
N ASN A 139 -15.64 9.09 16.97
CA ASN A 139 -15.22 8.72 18.33
C ASN A 139 -13.71 8.54 18.55
N TYR A 140 -12.88 8.54 17.50
CA TYR A 140 -11.43 8.37 17.60
C TYR A 140 -10.67 9.66 17.25
N GLY A 141 -11.33 10.60 16.55
CA GLY A 141 -10.71 11.84 16.05
C GLY A 141 -9.77 11.57 14.89
N GLN A 142 -8.74 12.40 14.78
CA GLN A 142 -7.74 12.27 13.73
C GLN A 142 -7.06 10.90 13.82
N THR A 143 -7.17 10.13 12.75
CA THR A 143 -6.77 8.73 12.71
C THR A 143 -5.92 8.46 11.48
N ILE A 144 -4.85 7.71 11.67
CA ILE A 144 -4.00 7.16 10.62
C ILE A 144 -4.12 5.64 10.71
N ILE A 145 -4.40 4.97 9.58
CA ILE A 145 -4.42 3.51 9.53
C ILE A 145 -3.23 3.05 8.72
N ILE A 146 -2.43 2.19 9.32
CA ILE A 146 -1.30 1.53 8.67
C ILE A 146 -1.64 0.06 8.51
N GLN A 147 -1.66 -0.40 7.26
CA GLN A 147 -1.82 -1.81 6.94
C GLN A 147 -0.45 -2.49 6.95
N GLN A 148 -0.28 -3.45 7.85
CA GLN A 148 0.95 -4.23 8.00
C GLN A 148 1.04 -5.33 6.95
N VAL A 149 2.25 -5.87 6.76
CA VAL A 149 2.52 -6.94 5.76
C VAL A 149 1.71 -8.21 6.00
N ASP A 150 1.38 -8.50 7.25
CA ASP A 150 0.58 -9.65 7.67
C ASP A 150 -0.94 -9.43 7.55
N GLY A 151 -1.34 -8.26 7.01
CA GLY A 151 -2.74 -7.90 6.77
C GLY A 151 -3.45 -7.34 7.99
N ILE A 152 -2.72 -6.96 9.05
CA ILE A 152 -3.29 -6.25 10.20
C ILE A 152 -3.35 -4.76 9.89
N ASP A 153 -4.52 -4.17 10.07
CA ASP A 153 -4.73 -2.73 10.03
C ASP A 153 -4.59 -2.18 11.45
N VAL A 154 -3.59 -1.33 11.66
CA VAL A 154 -3.39 -0.65 12.95
C VAL A 154 -3.85 0.79 12.83
N TRP A 155 -4.82 1.17 13.67
CA TRP A 155 -5.31 2.54 13.76
C TRP A 155 -4.56 3.28 14.85
N TYR A 156 -3.96 4.37 14.50
CA TYR A 156 -3.32 5.31 15.41
C TYR A 156 -4.18 6.56 15.44
N SER A 157 -4.81 6.83 16.57
CA SER A 157 -5.80 7.90 16.68
C SER A 157 -5.47 8.90 17.78
N ASN A 158 -5.99 10.12 17.66
CA ASN A 158 -5.65 11.28 18.47
C ASN A 158 -4.19 11.70 18.33
N ILE A 159 -3.69 11.65 17.08
CA ILE A 159 -2.30 11.94 16.72
C ILE A 159 -2.28 13.08 15.70
N ASP A 160 -1.29 13.95 15.82
CA ASP A 160 -0.93 14.92 14.80
C ASP A 160 0.20 14.36 13.96
N ALA A 161 -0.12 14.01 12.71
CA ALA A 161 0.82 13.35 11.81
C ALA A 161 1.94 14.28 11.38
N SER A 162 3.16 13.76 11.31
CA SER A 162 4.33 14.51 10.84
C SER A 162 4.92 13.84 9.60
N ASN A 163 4.98 14.57 8.48
CA ASN A 163 5.72 14.16 7.27
C ASN A 163 5.37 12.78 6.69
N ILE A 164 4.11 12.37 6.78
CA ILE A 164 3.60 11.10 6.25
C ILE A 164 2.39 11.40 5.38
N ASP A 165 2.32 10.79 4.21
CA ASP A 165 1.24 10.93 3.26
C ASP A 165 0.49 9.61 3.04
N LEU A 166 -0.72 9.71 2.48
CA LEU A 166 -1.51 8.54 2.12
C LEU A 166 -0.77 7.69 1.08
N TYR A 167 -0.72 6.38 1.32
CA TYR A 167 0.00 5.37 0.54
C TYR A 167 1.52 5.34 0.71
N ASP A 168 2.07 6.13 1.62
CA ASP A 168 3.48 5.98 1.98
C ASP A 168 3.75 4.62 2.61
N TYR A 169 4.88 4.03 2.25
CA TYR A 169 5.44 2.91 2.99
C TYR A 169 6.21 3.45 4.19
N VAL A 170 5.89 2.95 5.35
CA VAL A 170 6.49 3.38 6.62
C VAL A 170 7.14 2.21 7.32
N GLU A 171 8.30 2.45 7.92
CA GLU A 171 9.07 1.43 8.61
C GLU A 171 8.77 1.40 10.10
N LYS A 172 8.90 0.20 10.70
CA LYS A 172 8.82 0.00 12.14
C LYS A 172 9.78 0.94 12.87
N GLY A 173 9.30 1.58 13.94
CA GLY A 173 10.08 2.51 14.74
C GLY A 173 10.21 3.92 14.15
N THR A 174 9.68 4.16 12.96
CA THR A 174 9.56 5.51 12.39
C THR A 174 8.60 6.35 13.22
N LEU A 175 8.88 7.62 13.38
CA LEU A 175 7.99 8.56 14.04
C LEU A 175 6.77 8.82 13.16
N LEU A 176 5.57 8.47 13.67
CA LEU A 176 4.30 8.72 13.02
C LEU A 176 3.82 10.15 13.22
N GLY A 177 4.02 10.68 14.43
CA GLY A 177 3.57 12.00 14.81
C GLY A 177 3.56 12.19 16.32
N GLU A 178 2.88 13.24 16.80
CA GLU A 178 2.75 13.57 18.21
C GLU A 178 1.32 13.30 18.70
N ALA A 179 1.19 12.80 19.93
CA ALA A 179 -0.11 12.66 20.59
C ALA A 179 -0.76 14.04 20.79
N LYS A 180 -2.05 14.16 20.47
CA LYS A 180 -2.84 15.36 20.78
C LYS A 180 -3.27 15.34 22.25
N GLY A 181 -2.34 15.75 23.15
CA GLY A 181 -2.54 15.70 24.58
C GLY A 181 -1.89 14.47 25.23
N ASP A 182 -2.51 13.95 26.29
CA ASP A 182 -1.95 12.93 27.16
C ASP A 182 -2.44 11.51 26.90
N TYR A 183 -3.08 11.25 25.74
CA TYR A 183 -3.54 9.92 25.36
C TYR A 183 -3.58 9.72 23.85
N ILE A 184 -3.49 8.45 23.47
CA ILE A 184 -3.71 7.98 22.11
C ILE A 184 -4.69 6.81 22.13
N TYR A 185 -5.32 6.52 20.99
CA TYR A 185 -6.06 5.28 20.81
C TYR A 185 -5.34 4.38 19.81
N LEU A 186 -5.32 3.07 20.11
CA LEU A 186 -4.87 2.03 19.20
C LEU A 186 -5.99 1.03 18.97
N VAL A 187 -6.18 0.67 17.70
CA VAL A 187 -7.10 -0.39 17.30
C VAL A 187 -6.37 -1.33 16.36
N PHE A 188 -6.48 -2.62 16.57
CA PHE A 188 -5.92 -3.66 15.71
C PHE A 188 -7.06 -4.40 15.05
N GLN A 189 -7.06 -4.48 13.73
CA GLN A 189 -8.11 -5.11 12.95
C GLN A 189 -7.51 -6.01 11.87
N LYS A 190 -8.08 -7.19 11.68
CA LYS A 190 -7.72 -8.09 10.58
C LYS A 190 -8.98 -8.71 9.99
N ASP A 191 -9.12 -8.65 8.67
CA ASP A 191 -10.29 -9.20 7.94
C ASP A 191 -11.63 -8.74 8.52
N GLY A 192 -11.69 -7.45 8.95
CA GLY A 192 -12.88 -6.85 9.54
C GLY A 192 -13.16 -7.25 11.00
N LYS A 193 -12.28 -8.03 11.65
CA LYS A 193 -12.41 -8.42 13.07
C LYS A 193 -11.40 -7.65 13.90
N PHE A 194 -11.85 -7.15 15.04
CA PHE A 194 -10.99 -6.50 16.02
C PHE A 194 -10.20 -7.53 16.83
N LEU A 195 -8.93 -7.23 17.10
CA LEU A 195 -7.97 -8.11 17.75
C LEU A 195 -7.64 -7.57 19.16
N ASP A 196 -7.20 -8.45 20.06
CA ASP A 196 -6.74 -8.03 21.38
C ASP A 196 -5.40 -7.30 21.25
N TYR A 197 -5.38 -6.04 21.66
CA TYR A 197 -4.20 -5.18 21.60
C TYR A 197 -3.00 -5.70 22.40
N LYS A 198 -3.23 -6.51 23.45
CA LYS A 198 -2.19 -7.04 24.34
C LYS A 198 -1.16 -7.92 23.62
N GLU A 199 -1.52 -8.46 22.47
CA GLU A 199 -0.61 -9.29 21.67
C GLU A 199 0.34 -8.43 20.81
N TYR A 200 0.07 -7.11 20.69
CA TYR A 200 0.74 -6.24 19.69
C TYR A 200 1.53 -5.08 20.28
N ILE A 201 1.36 -4.75 21.57
CA ILE A 201 2.03 -3.63 22.28
C ILE A 201 2.92 -4.08 23.42
#